data_a3e2e61234055b5e8c1344b708623ccb
#
_entry.id   a3e2e61234055b5e8c1344b708623ccb
#
_cell.length_a   1.000
_cell.length_b   1.000
_cell.length_c   1.000
_cell.angle_alpha   90.00
_cell.angle_beta   90.00
_cell.angle_gamma   90.00
#
_symmetry.space_group_name_H-M   'P 1'
#
loop_
_entity.id
_entity.type
_entity.pdbx_description
1 polymer ?
#
loop_
_entity_poly.entity_id
_entity_poly.type
_entity_poly.pdbx_seq_one_letter_code
_entity_poly.pdbx_strand_id
1 'polypeptide(L)'
;MNRRLNLVVLLIVAGAILVGCNAGTGVSQPAPQPVSNPTQIPDATQVKGALTCPPATPLPANAPLAARVNGQGIPLDSYNRQAAQAQAAMIQNGLDPKSAAGQESLKSLKQQVLDQMINDVIIAQQAEYQSIKVTDDDLDVRLAQMVQDAGSVDRLNDYLTKNQMTLGDLCAQMRANLLSEVMFSRITASLPTAVEQVHLRQMLVSTPALAQTLRDRARKGEDFAALAKQYSMDETSKANGGDLGWVPKGVLDPRLDAVIFDIPVGQVSDVITTSFGYHVVQVTEKEKSRALPPEILQDIRQQGFLGWLKAVRELVKIERFVQP
;
A
#
# COMPACT_ATOMS: atom_id res chain seq x y z
N MET A 1 -10.13 -13.43 -13.29
CA MET A 1 -11.13 -12.45 -12.87
C MET A 1 -11.21 -12.55 -11.36
N ASN A 2 -11.06 -11.51 -10.59
CA ASN A 2 -11.01 -11.35 -9.12
C ASN A 2 -9.62 -11.34 -8.46
N ARG A 3 -8.85 -10.28 -8.70
CA ARG A 3 -7.68 -9.93 -7.86
C ARG A 3 -7.49 -8.42 -7.67
N ARG A 4 -8.55 -7.61 -7.76
CA ARG A 4 -8.46 -6.15 -7.64
C ARG A 4 -9.25 -5.55 -6.46
N LEU A 5 -9.56 -6.31 -5.41
CA LEU A 5 -10.45 -5.80 -4.34
C LEU A 5 -9.79 -5.55 -2.98
N ASN A 6 -8.49 -5.75 -2.81
CA ASN A 6 -7.85 -5.62 -1.49
C ASN A 6 -6.97 -4.37 -1.28
N LEU A 7 -7.08 -3.35 -2.13
CA LEU A 7 -6.17 -2.18 -2.06
C LEU A 7 -6.83 -0.86 -1.65
N VAL A 8 -8.05 -0.86 -1.14
CA VAL A 8 -8.82 0.39 -0.96
C VAL A 8 -8.89 0.90 0.49
N VAL A 9 -8.42 0.15 1.48
CA VAL A 9 -8.66 0.52 2.89
C VAL A 9 -7.60 1.44 3.53
N LEU A 10 -6.45 1.67 2.88
CA LEU A 10 -5.36 2.45 3.47
C LEU A 10 -5.35 3.94 3.11
N LEU A 11 -6.38 4.47 2.43
CA LEU A 11 -6.36 5.84 1.86
C LEU A 11 -7.61 6.67 2.18
N ILE A 12 -8.33 6.42 3.27
CA ILE A 12 -9.60 7.14 3.54
C ILE A 12 -9.42 8.46 4.32
N VAL A 13 -8.23 8.91 4.67
CA VAL A 13 -8.07 10.18 5.41
C VAL A 13 -7.31 11.28 4.67
N ALA A 14 -6.77 11.03 3.49
CA ALA A 14 -6.04 12.07 2.75
C ALA A 14 -6.66 12.30 1.37
N GLY A 15 -7.75 13.06 1.26
CA GLY A 15 -8.15 13.48 -0.08
C GLY A 15 -9.63 13.75 -0.34
N ALA A 16 -10.28 14.54 0.49
CA ALA A 16 -11.53 15.19 0.10
C ALA A 16 -11.40 16.70 0.23
N ILE A 17 -10.52 17.31 -0.54
CA ILE A 17 -10.54 18.75 -0.79
C ILE A 17 -11.05 18.95 -2.20
N LEU A 18 -12.26 19.51 -2.25
CA LEU A 18 -13.00 20.10 -3.34
C LEU A 18 -12.18 20.46 -4.58
N VAL A 19 -12.35 19.70 -5.65
CA VAL A 19 -12.10 20.18 -7.00
C VAL A 19 -13.41 20.76 -7.52
N GLY A 20 -13.51 22.07 -7.51
CA GLY A 20 -14.55 22.81 -8.23
C GLY A 20 -14.34 22.61 -9.74
N CYS A 21 -15.36 22.11 -10.41
CA CYS A 21 -15.41 22.07 -11.87
C CYS A 21 -15.28 23.48 -12.44
N ASN A 22 -14.23 23.73 -13.23
CA ASN A 22 -14.26 24.76 -14.24
C ASN A 22 -13.81 24.14 -15.57
N ALA A 23 -14.73 24.11 -16.51
CA ALA A 23 -14.50 23.64 -17.86
C ALA A 23 -13.79 24.73 -18.68
N GLY A 24 -12.75 24.40 -19.40
CA GLY A 24 -12.27 25.23 -20.49
C GLY A 24 -10.77 25.19 -20.79
N THR A 25 -10.48 24.71 -22.00
CA THR A 25 -9.33 25.00 -22.87
C THR A 25 -7.99 24.35 -22.55
N GLY A 26 -7.54 23.59 -23.55
CA GLY A 26 -6.25 22.89 -23.57
C GLY A 26 -5.02 23.78 -23.45
N VAL A 27 -4.12 23.36 -22.61
CA VAL A 27 -2.72 23.80 -22.60
C VAL A 27 -1.85 22.57 -22.30
N SER A 28 -0.81 22.42 -23.08
CA SER A 28 0.24 21.37 -23.05
C SER A 28 0.81 21.18 -21.65
N GLN A 29 0.92 19.93 -21.20
CA GLN A 29 1.62 19.56 -19.96
C GLN A 29 3.11 19.87 -20.09
N PRO A 30 3.72 20.60 -19.15
CA PRO A 30 5.17 20.63 -19.00
C PRO A 30 5.66 19.36 -18.28
N ALA A 31 6.87 18.94 -18.65
CA ALA A 31 7.57 17.79 -18.12
C ALA A 31 7.70 17.83 -16.58
N PRO A 32 7.72 16.66 -15.89
CA PRO A 32 7.86 16.61 -14.44
C PRO A 32 9.19 17.21 -14.01
N GLN A 33 9.12 18.23 -13.16
CA GLN A 33 10.29 18.82 -12.51
C GLN A 33 10.79 17.91 -11.37
N PRO A 34 12.10 17.86 -11.09
CA PRO A 34 12.64 17.09 -9.99
C PRO A 34 12.09 17.60 -8.67
N VAL A 35 11.56 16.68 -7.84
CA VAL A 35 11.08 16.96 -6.48
C VAL A 35 12.21 17.62 -5.69
N SER A 36 12.00 18.87 -5.36
CA SER A 36 12.85 19.65 -4.45
C SER A 36 12.85 19.01 -3.06
N ASN A 37 13.97 19.11 -2.38
CA ASN A 37 14.34 18.69 -1.02
C ASN A 37 13.16 18.66 -0.01
N PRO A 38 13.26 17.79 1.03
CA PRO A 38 12.27 17.76 2.09
C PRO A 38 12.13 19.17 2.69
N THR A 39 10.93 19.70 2.56
CA THR A 39 10.52 21.02 3.01
C THR A 39 10.87 21.15 4.49
N GLN A 40 11.64 22.18 4.85
CA GLN A 40 11.91 22.58 6.21
C GLN A 40 10.58 22.65 6.98
N ILE A 41 10.48 21.89 8.05
CA ILE A 41 9.38 21.96 9.01
C ILE A 41 9.33 23.42 9.51
N PRO A 42 8.19 24.13 9.38
CA PRO A 42 8.08 25.48 9.91
C PRO A 42 8.36 25.47 11.42
N ASP A 43 9.14 26.43 11.88
CA ASP A 43 9.49 26.62 13.29
C ASP A 43 8.21 26.73 14.13
N ALA A 44 8.04 25.82 15.08
CA ALA A 44 6.86 25.68 15.95
C ALA A 44 6.59 26.95 16.84
N THR A 45 7.46 27.94 16.79
CA THR A 45 7.36 29.17 17.60
C THR A 45 6.37 30.22 17.09
N GLN A 46 5.75 30.04 15.90
CA GLN A 46 4.87 31.08 15.33
C GLN A 46 3.37 30.78 15.41
N VAL A 47 2.91 29.70 16.05
CA VAL A 47 1.48 29.37 16.13
C VAL A 47 0.96 29.59 17.57
N LYS A 48 1.03 30.81 18.08
CA LYS A 48 0.31 31.21 19.29
C LYS A 48 -1.19 31.31 18.99
N GLY A 49 -2.00 30.37 19.50
CA GLY A 49 -3.44 30.28 19.31
C GLY A 49 -3.87 29.04 18.53
N ALA A 50 -2.95 28.10 18.28
CA ALA A 50 -3.24 26.88 17.59
C ALA A 50 -4.11 25.93 18.42
N LEU A 51 -5.01 25.25 17.73
CA LEU A 51 -5.71 24.08 18.25
C LEU A 51 -4.66 23.04 18.64
N THR A 52 -4.71 22.53 19.87
CA THR A 52 -3.80 21.49 20.39
C THR A 52 -4.56 20.21 20.65
N CYS A 53 -3.88 19.10 20.54
CA CYS A 53 -4.46 17.81 20.87
C CYS A 53 -4.75 17.69 22.37
N PRO A 54 -5.96 17.29 22.76
CA PRO A 54 -6.25 17.04 24.17
C PRO A 54 -5.39 15.87 24.66
N PRO A 55 -4.96 15.87 25.94
CA PRO A 55 -4.23 14.75 26.51
C PRO A 55 -5.06 13.47 26.43
N ALA A 56 -4.39 12.34 26.19
CA ALA A 56 -5.06 11.05 26.14
C ALA A 56 -5.76 10.76 27.47
N THR A 57 -7.08 10.62 27.42
CA THR A 57 -7.85 10.31 28.63
C THR A 57 -7.74 8.82 28.94
N PRO A 58 -7.31 8.43 30.15
CA PRO A 58 -7.31 7.03 30.57
C PRO A 58 -8.69 6.42 30.44
N LEU A 59 -8.76 5.20 29.90
CA LEU A 59 -10.02 4.47 29.77
C LEU A 59 -10.56 4.12 31.18
N PRO A 60 -11.83 4.42 31.50
CA PRO A 60 -12.45 4.00 32.75
C PRO A 60 -12.37 2.47 32.91
N ALA A 61 -12.16 1.99 34.13
CA ALA A 61 -11.99 0.56 34.41
C ALA A 61 -13.17 -0.32 33.94
N ASN A 62 -14.39 0.25 33.92
CA ASN A 62 -15.63 -0.43 33.52
C ASN A 62 -16.14 -0.01 32.13
N ALA A 63 -15.32 0.66 31.31
CA ALA A 63 -15.72 1.06 29.99
C ALA A 63 -16.05 -0.17 29.12
N PRO A 64 -17.15 -0.16 28.36
CA PRO A 64 -17.42 -1.21 27.39
C PRO A 64 -16.31 -1.28 26.34
N LEU A 65 -15.86 -2.49 26.02
CA LEU A 65 -14.79 -2.73 25.08
C LEU A 65 -15.29 -3.42 23.81
N ALA A 66 -14.73 -3.04 22.65
CA ALA A 66 -14.86 -3.79 21.41
C ALA A 66 -13.86 -4.95 21.34
N ALA A 67 -12.64 -4.72 21.81
CA ALA A 67 -11.59 -5.73 21.90
C ALA A 67 -10.57 -5.37 23.01
N ARG A 68 -9.67 -6.32 23.29
CA ARG A 68 -8.52 -6.13 24.17
C ARG A 68 -7.29 -6.78 23.55
N VAL A 69 -6.13 -6.10 23.60
CA VAL A 69 -4.85 -6.60 23.09
C VAL A 69 -3.82 -6.54 24.22
N ASN A 70 -3.30 -7.67 24.66
CA ASN A 70 -2.35 -7.77 25.79
C ASN A 70 -2.80 -6.97 27.05
N GLY A 71 -4.11 -6.96 27.35
CA GLY A 71 -4.67 -6.20 28.45
C GLY A 71 -5.09 -4.76 28.13
N GLN A 72 -4.62 -4.16 27.04
CA GLN A 72 -5.03 -2.83 26.60
C GLN A 72 -6.37 -2.88 25.89
N GLY A 73 -7.36 -2.14 26.41
CA GLY A 73 -8.73 -2.11 25.88
C GLY A 73 -8.91 -1.19 24.71
N ILE A 74 -9.73 -1.60 23.75
CA ILE A 74 -10.25 -0.79 22.64
C ILE A 74 -11.69 -0.42 22.99
N PRO A 75 -12.02 0.89 23.22
CA PRO A 75 -13.36 1.31 23.63
C PRO A 75 -14.41 0.98 22.57
N LEU A 76 -15.56 0.50 23.04
CA LEU A 76 -16.68 0.16 22.16
C LEU A 76 -17.25 1.38 21.43
N ASP A 77 -17.33 2.52 22.11
CA ASP A 77 -17.84 3.76 21.52
C ASP A 77 -16.91 4.31 20.41
N SER A 78 -15.58 4.25 20.59
CA SER A 78 -14.61 4.60 19.56
C SER A 78 -14.74 3.69 18.35
N TYR A 79 -14.87 2.38 18.55
CA TYR A 79 -15.14 1.43 17.48
C TYR A 79 -16.45 1.76 16.74
N ASN A 80 -17.54 2.01 17.47
CA ASN A 80 -18.82 2.34 16.87
C ASN A 80 -18.77 3.61 16.02
N ARG A 81 -18.08 4.68 16.50
CA ARG A 81 -17.91 5.90 15.72
C ARG A 81 -17.11 5.66 14.45
N GLN A 82 -15.98 4.98 14.52
CA GLN A 82 -15.17 4.67 13.33
C GLN A 82 -15.90 3.77 12.33
N ALA A 83 -16.64 2.77 12.82
CA ALA A 83 -17.45 1.90 11.97
C ALA A 83 -18.60 2.67 11.28
N ALA A 84 -19.25 3.60 11.99
CA ALA A 84 -20.30 4.45 11.42
C ALA A 84 -19.75 5.40 10.35
N GLN A 85 -18.59 6.00 10.57
CA GLN A 85 -17.91 6.86 9.58
C GLN A 85 -17.55 6.09 8.31
N ALA A 86 -16.93 4.92 8.47
CA ALA A 86 -16.58 4.07 7.33
C ALA A 86 -17.82 3.60 6.56
N GLN A 87 -18.90 3.27 7.27
CA GLN A 87 -20.19 2.93 6.66
C GLN A 87 -20.78 4.10 5.88
N ALA A 88 -20.80 5.32 6.45
CA ALA A 88 -21.30 6.50 5.79
C ALA A 88 -20.52 6.79 4.49
N ALA A 89 -19.19 6.64 4.52
CA ALA A 89 -18.35 6.80 3.33
C ALA A 89 -18.68 5.78 2.23
N MET A 90 -18.91 4.50 2.58
CA MET A 90 -19.31 3.49 1.61
C MET A 90 -20.67 3.79 0.98
N ILE A 91 -21.64 4.24 1.77
CA ILE A 91 -22.97 4.62 1.27
C ILE A 91 -22.87 5.83 0.34
N GLN A 92 -22.08 6.85 0.69
CA GLN A 92 -21.84 8.01 -0.19
C GLN A 92 -21.19 7.60 -1.52
N ASN A 93 -20.35 6.55 -1.52
CA ASN A 93 -19.74 5.98 -2.72
C ASN A 93 -20.65 5.00 -3.48
N GLY A 94 -21.95 4.96 -3.15
CA GLY A 94 -22.95 4.23 -3.93
C GLY A 94 -23.29 2.84 -3.40
N LEU A 95 -22.83 2.44 -2.20
CA LEU A 95 -23.28 1.18 -1.60
C LEU A 95 -24.75 1.28 -1.20
N ASP A 96 -25.59 0.35 -1.67
CA ASP A 96 -26.95 0.19 -1.16
C ASP A 96 -26.94 -0.64 0.14
N PRO A 97 -27.19 0.00 1.32
CA PRO A 97 -27.13 -0.70 2.60
C PRO A 97 -28.29 -1.68 2.82
N LYS A 98 -29.32 -1.67 1.96
CA LYS A 98 -30.50 -2.55 2.07
C LYS A 98 -30.35 -3.80 1.22
N SER A 99 -29.46 -3.82 0.24
CA SER A 99 -29.20 -5.02 -0.55
C SER A 99 -28.46 -6.09 0.25
N ALA A 100 -28.66 -7.37 -0.08
CA ALA A 100 -27.94 -8.47 0.57
C ALA A 100 -26.40 -8.30 0.43
N ALA A 101 -25.93 -7.91 -0.74
CA ALA A 101 -24.51 -7.63 -0.99
C ALA A 101 -24.00 -6.43 -0.17
N GLY A 102 -24.84 -5.38 0.00
CA GLY A 102 -24.51 -4.23 0.81
C GLY A 102 -24.40 -4.58 2.30
N GLN A 103 -25.30 -5.39 2.83
CA GLN A 103 -25.24 -5.85 4.22
C GLN A 103 -23.99 -6.69 4.50
N GLU A 104 -23.62 -7.60 3.60
CA GLU A 104 -22.38 -8.39 3.74
C GLU A 104 -21.13 -7.49 3.66
N SER A 105 -21.14 -6.51 2.75
CA SER A 105 -20.06 -5.52 2.66
C SER A 105 -19.92 -4.69 3.94
N LEU A 106 -21.04 -4.26 4.55
CA LEU A 106 -21.00 -3.52 5.81
C LEU A 106 -20.54 -4.39 7.00
N LYS A 107 -20.91 -5.67 7.01
CA LYS A 107 -20.39 -6.60 8.00
C LYS A 107 -18.87 -6.77 7.86
N SER A 108 -18.38 -7.00 6.64
CA SER A 108 -16.95 -7.08 6.36
C SER A 108 -16.22 -5.79 6.76
N LEU A 109 -16.80 -4.62 6.46
CA LEU A 109 -16.24 -3.32 6.85
C LEU A 109 -16.07 -3.19 8.37
N LYS A 110 -17.07 -3.57 9.15
CA LYS A 110 -16.99 -3.53 10.61
C LYS A 110 -15.88 -4.43 11.15
N GLN A 111 -15.68 -5.61 10.56
CA GLN A 111 -14.56 -6.49 10.90
C GLN A 111 -13.22 -5.82 10.58
N GLN A 112 -13.09 -5.20 9.40
CA GLN A 112 -11.87 -4.50 8.99
C GLN A 112 -11.55 -3.33 9.92
N VAL A 113 -12.55 -2.53 10.32
CA VAL A 113 -12.37 -1.43 11.28
C VAL A 113 -11.84 -1.96 12.61
N LEU A 114 -12.44 -3.04 13.15
CA LEU A 114 -11.96 -3.63 14.41
C LEU A 114 -10.53 -4.18 14.27
N ASP A 115 -10.24 -4.85 13.15
CA ASP A 115 -8.91 -5.39 12.87
C ASP A 115 -7.86 -4.27 12.75
N GLN A 116 -8.22 -3.14 12.12
CA GLN A 116 -7.34 -1.98 12.05
C GLN A 116 -7.05 -1.41 13.44
N MET A 117 -8.08 -1.22 14.28
CA MET A 117 -7.90 -0.73 15.65
C MET A 117 -7.04 -1.69 16.50
N ILE A 118 -7.18 -2.99 16.30
CA ILE A 118 -6.32 -4.00 16.94
C ILE A 118 -4.88 -3.84 16.47
N ASN A 119 -4.66 -3.67 15.15
CA ASN A 119 -3.33 -3.46 14.59
C ASN A 119 -2.68 -2.17 15.11
N ASP A 120 -3.45 -1.08 15.24
CA ASP A 120 -2.97 0.18 15.79
C ASP A 120 -2.46 0.02 17.23
N VAL A 121 -3.18 -0.76 18.06
CA VAL A 121 -2.73 -1.09 19.42
C VAL A 121 -1.47 -1.94 19.40
N ILE A 122 -1.39 -2.95 18.52
CA ILE A 122 -0.19 -3.79 18.37
C ILE A 122 1.01 -2.93 17.97
N ILE A 123 0.85 -2.06 16.98
CA ILE A 123 1.90 -1.16 16.50
C ILE A 123 2.35 -0.22 17.63
N ALA A 124 1.41 0.34 18.40
CA ALA A 124 1.71 1.21 19.52
C ALA A 124 2.52 0.48 20.63
N GLN A 125 2.12 -0.75 20.98
CA GLN A 125 2.86 -1.56 21.95
C GLN A 125 4.26 -1.93 21.46
N GLN A 126 4.42 -2.23 20.17
CA GLN A 126 5.72 -2.51 19.57
C GLN A 126 6.60 -1.26 19.47
N ALA A 127 6.02 -0.11 19.19
CA ALA A 127 6.73 1.17 19.21
C ALA A 127 7.25 1.48 20.63
N GLU A 128 6.40 1.31 21.65
CA GLU A 128 6.78 1.49 23.06
C GLU A 128 7.91 0.53 23.46
N TYR A 129 7.81 -0.75 23.10
CA TYR A 129 8.88 -1.73 23.32
C TYR A 129 10.22 -1.31 22.71
N GLN A 130 10.19 -0.67 21.53
CA GLN A 130 11.38 -0.15 20.85
C GLN A 130 11.77 1.27 21.29
N SER A 131 11.12 1.83 22.33
CA SER A 131 11.31 3.21 22.81
C SER A 131 11.03 4.28 21.74
N ILE A 132 10.18 3.95 20.75
CA ILE A 132 9.70 4.89 19.75
C ILE A 132 8.46 5.59 20.30
N LYS A 133 8.47 6.92 20.28
CA LYS A 133 7.37 7.75 20.79
C LYS A 133 6.98 8.80 19.75
N VAL A 134 5.69 9.04 19.62
CA VAL A 134 5.12 10.22 18.98
C VAL A 134 4.79 11.20 20.11
N THR A 135 5.41 12.36 20.08
CA THR A 135 5.24 13.41 21.09
C THR A 135 3.97 14.22 20.82
N ASP A 136 3.54 15.01 21.82
CA ASP A 136 2.42 15.93 21.62
C ASP A 136 2.82 17.05 20.64
N ASP A 137 4.08 17.47 20.63
CA ASP A 137 4.60 18.44 19.64
C ASP A 137 4.47 17.90 18.20
N ASP A 138 4.75 16.61 17.96
CA ASP A 138 4.57 15.98 16.63
C ASP A 138 3.10 16.05 16.19
N LEU A 139 2.17 15.82 17.12
CA LEU A 139 0.74 15.93 16.86
C LEU A 139 0.30 17.36 16.59
N ASP A 140 0.79 18.32 17.37
CA ASP A 140 0.44 19.73 17.23
C ASP A 140 0.93 20.28 15.89
N VAL A 141 2.13 19.89 15.43
CA VAL A 141 2.63 20.22 14.09
C VAL A 141 1.71 19.66 13.01
N ARG A 142 1.30 18.39 13.14
CA ARG A 142 0.40 17.74 12.17
C ARG A 142 -0.99 18.37 12.17
N LEU A 143 -1.51 18.70 13.35
CA LEU A 143 -2.80 19.36 13.50
C LEU A 143 -2.78 20.77 12.89
N ALA A 144 -1.72 21.54 13.12
CA ALA A 144 -1.54 22.84 12.52
C ALA A 144 -1.54 22.78 10.98
N GLN A 145 -0.87 21.76 10.39
CA GLN A 145 -0.91 21.51 8.95
C GLN A 145 -2.33 21.22 8.48
N MET A 146 -3.09 20.38 9.19
CA MET A 146 -4.49 20.08 8.83
C MET A 146 -5.38 21.33 8.90
N VAL A 147 -5.16 22.20 9.86
CA VAL A 147 -5.89 23.50 9.95
C VAL A 147 -5.56 24.38 8.75
N GLN A 148 -4.29 24.44 8.32
CA GLN A 148 -3.88 25.18 7.11
C GLN A 148 -4.55 24.62 5.86
N ASP A 149 -4.53 23.29 5.70
CA ASP A 149 -5.12 22.59 4.56
C ASP A 149 -6.65 22.78 4.53
N ALA A 150 -7.31 22.77 5.68
CA ALA A 150 -8.73 23.09 5.80
C ALA A 150 -9.04 24.58 5.54
N GLY A 151 -8.05 25.46 5.72
CA GLY A 151 -8.13 26.90 5.57
C GLY A 151 -8.52 27.66 6.85
N SER A 152 -9.07 27.01 7.87
CA SER A 152 -9.33 27.59 9.20
C SER A 152 -9.69 26.51 10.23
N VAL A 153 -9.58 26.88 11.53
CA VAL A 153 -10.04 26.04 12.65
C VAL A 153 -11.55 25.75 12.55
N ASP A 154 -12.36 26.75 12.15
CA ASP A 154 -13.82 26.58 12.04
C ASP A 154 -14.17 25.54 10.98
N ARG A 155 -13.50 25.55 9.83
CA ARG A 155 -13.71 24.54 8.78
C ARG A 155 -13.30 23.15 9.22
N LEU A 156 -12.22 23.02 10.00
CA LEU A 156 -11.84 21.75 10.59
C LEU A 156 -12.92 21.29 11.59
N ASN A 157 -13.44 22.16 12.44
CA ASN A 157 -14.53 21.83 13.37
C ASN A 157 -15.82 21.45 12.64
N ASP A 158 -16.16 22.13 11.56
CA ASP A 158 -17.29 21.75 10.69
C ASP A 158 -17.10 20.36 10.10
N TYR A 159 -15.88 20.05 9.63
CA TYR A 159 -15.53 18.72 9.13
C TYR A 159 -15.69 17.65 10.22
N LEU A 160 -15.15 17.89 11.42
CA LEU A 160 -15.27 16.98 12.55
C LEU A 160 -16.75 16.74 12.91
N THR A 161 -17.54 17.80 13.00
CA THR A 161 -18.98 17.74 13.31
C THR A 161 -19.75 16.92 12.26
N LYS A 162 -19.52 17.20 10.97
CA LYS A 162 -20.16 16.45 9.86
C LYS A 162 -19.83 14.98 9.88
N ASN A 163 -18.62 14.63 10.32
CA ASN A 163 -18.17 13.24 10.39
C ASN A 163 -18.36 12.61 11.78
N GLN A 164 -19.08 13.28 12.68
CA GLN A 164 -19.34 12.79 14.05
C GLN A 164 -18.04 12.43 14.80
N MET A 165 -16.97 13.18 14.53
CA MET A 165 -15.65 13.04 15.17
C MET A 165 -15.47 14.10 16.25
N THR A 166 -14.79 13.72 17.32
CA THR A 166 -14.23 14.67 18.28
C THR A 166 -12.79 15.03 17.89
N LEU A 167 -12.28 16.14 18.40
CA LEU A 167 -10.86 16.48 18.27
C LEU A 167 -9.98 15.38 18.89
N GLY A 168 -10.42 14.77 19.99
CA GLY A 168 -9.72 13.65 20.61
C GLY A 168 -9.64 12.41 19.70
N ASP A 169 -10.72 12.10 18.98
CA ASP A 169 -10.70 11.00 17.99
C ASP A 169 -9.71 11.29 16.85
N LEU A 170 -9.71 12.53 16.34
CA LEU A 170 -8.75 12.95 15.32
C LEU A 170 -7.30 12.81 15.81
N CYS A 171 -7.00 13.31 17.00
CA CYS A 171 -5.67 13.24 17.59
C CYS A 171 -5.23 11.79 17.85
N ALA A 172 -6.15 10.92 18.29
CA ALA A 172 -5.87 9.51 18.47
C ALA A 172 -5.54 8.82 17.12
N GLN A 173 -6.29 9.12 16.07
CA GLN A 173 -6.01 8.60 14.72
C GLN A 173 -4.68 9.14 14.18
N MET A 174 -4.38 10.43 14.36
CA MET A 174 -3.10 11.02 13.96
C MET A 174 -1.94 10.33 14.66
N ARG A 175 -2.05 10.09 15.97
CA ARG A 175 -1.02 9.38 16.77
C ARG A 175 -0.80 7.97 16.22
N ALA A 176 -1.87 7.22 15.96
CA ALA A 176 -1.78 5.88 15.39
C ALA A 176 -1.12 5.89 14.00
N ASN A 177 -1.48 6.85 13.14
CA ASN A 177 -0.89 6.98 11.81
C ASN A 177 0.61 7.32 11.88
N LEU A 178 1.01 8.30 12.70
CA LEU A 178 2.42 8.66 12.88
C LEU A 178 3.24 7.49 13.44
N LEU A 179 2.72 6.75 14.42
CA LEU A 179 3.37 5.54 14.92
C LEU A 179 3.51 4.49 13.83
N SER A 180 2.49 4.30 13.01
CA SER A 180 2.53 3.36 11.88
C SER A 180 3.56 3.79 10.83
N GLU A 181 3.66 5.08 10.50
CA GLU A 181 4.66 5.63 9.57
C GLU A 181 6.09 5.40 10.08
N VAL A 182 6.35 5.72 11.36
CA VAL A 182 7.67 5.53 11.97
C VAL A 182 8.02 4.04 12.05
N MET A 183 7.08 3.19 12.47
CA MET A 183 7.28 1.74 12.54
C MET A 183 7.46 1.14 11.15
N PHE A 184 6.69 1.57 10.16
CA PHE A 184 6.88 1.17 8.76
C PHE A 184 8.30 1.49 8.29
N SER A 185 8.75 2.72 8.48
CA SER A 185 10.10 3.13 8.12
C SER A 185 11.16 2.29 8.85
N ARG A 186 10.99 2.07 10.15
CA ARG A 186 11.92 1.30 10.98
C ARG A 186 12.01 -0.17 10.56
N ILE A 187 10.87 -0.82 10.38
CA ILE A 187 10.81 -2.25 10.02
C ILE A 187 11.35 -2.48 8.60
N THR A 188 11.10 -1.55 7.69
CA THR A 188 11.50 -1.70 6.29
C THR A 188 12.87 -1.12 5.95
N ALA A 189 13.55 -0.48 6.92
CA ALA A 189 14.87 0.15 6.70
C ALA A 189 15.96 -0.83 6.28
N SER A 190 15.87 -2.09 6.72
CA SER A 190 16.84 -3.15 6.36
C SER A 190 16.52 -3.89 5.07
N LEU A 191 15.39 -3.60 4.45
CA LEU A 191 15.04 -4.25 3.18
C LEU A 191 15.92 -3.73 2.04
N PRO A 192 16.30 -4.59 1.09
CA PRO A 192 17.18 -4.21 0.01
C PRO A 192 16.53 -3.15 -0.89
N THR A 193 17.30 -2.10 -1.20
CA THR A 193 16.90 -1.05 -2.17
C THR A 193 17.45 -1.32 -3.57
N ALA A 194 18.35 -2.30 -3.69
CA ALA A 194 18.90 -2.78 -4.94
C ALA A 194 19.06 -4.29 -4.87
N VAL A 195 18.76 -4.97 -5.96
CA VAL A 195 18.84 -6.43 -6.09
C VAL A 195 19.42 -6.81 -7.46
N GLU A 196 19.74 -8.09 -7.62
CA GLU A 196 20.07 -8.62 -8.94
C GLU A 196 18.88 -8.44 -9.88
N GLN A 197 19.12 -7.88 -11.08
CA GLN A 197 18.12 -7.71 -12.13
C GLN A 197 18.66 -8.23 -13.46
N VAL A 198 17.75 -8.69 -14.28
CA VAL A 198 18.03 -9.10 -15.65
C VAL A 198 17.15 -8.28 -16.60
N HIS A 199 17.74 -7.85 -17.72
CA HIS A 199 16.96 -7.32 -18.83
C HIS A 199 16.63 -8.50 -19.75
N LEU A 200 15.36 -8.70 -20.01
CA LEU A 200 14.95 -9.90 -20.72
C LEU A 200 13.83 -9.64 -21.75
N ARG A 201 13.81 -10.53 -22.73
CA ARG A 201 12.70 -10.65 -23.68
C ARG A 201 12.03 -12.00 -23.49
N GLN A 202 10.72 -12.08 -23.72
CA GLN A 202 9.98 -13.33 -23.68
C GLN A 202 9.10 -13.55 -24.90
N MET A 203 8.87 -14.82 -25.20
CA MET A 203 7.75 -15.30 -26.02
C MET A 203 6.89 -16.21 -25.15
N LEU A 204 5.62 -15.89 -25.03
CA LEU A 204 4.62 -16.73 -24.36
C LEU A 204 3.73 -17.36 -25.45
N VAL A 205 3.58 -18.68 -25.42
CA VAL A 205 2.75 -19.40 -26.37
C VAL A 205 1.91 -20.48 -25.68
N SER A 206 0.84 -20.95 -26.37
CA SER A 206 -0.14 -21.87 -25.78
C SER A 206 0.28 -23.35 -25.85
N THR A 207 1.27 -23.72 -26.69
CA THR A 207 1.64 -25.13 -26.88
C THR A 207 3.13 -25.36 -26.72
N PRO A 208 3.54 -26.49 -26.12
CA PRO A 208 4.95 -26.82 -25.96
C PRO A 208 5.69 -27.03 -27.28
N ALA A 209 5.01 -27.56 -28.30
CA ALA A 209 5.60 -27.81 -29.62
C ALA A 209 5.99 -26.49 -30.30
N LEU A 210 5.12 -25.46 -30.23
CA LEU A 210 5.44 -24.14 -30.75
C LEU A 210 6.58 -23.49 -29.98
N ALA A 211 6.56 -23.57 -28.64
CA ALA A 211 7.63 -23.05 -27.80
C ALA A 211 8.99 -23.67 -28.13
N GLN A 212 9.05 -25.00 -28.31
CA GLN A 212 10.27 -25.70 -28.74
C GLN A 212 10.76 -25.24 -30.11
N THR A 213 9.83 -25.11 -31.08
CA THR A 213 10.16 -24.62 -32.42
C THR A 213 10.75 -23.20 -32.36
N LEU A 214 10.13 -22.29 -31.61
CA LEU A 214 10.59 -20.90 -31.48
C LEU A 214 11.92 -20.81 -30.75
N ARG A 215 12.13 -21.59 -29.68
CA ARG A 215 13.40 -21.72 -28.99
C ARG A 215 14.51 -22.11 -29.97
N ASP A 216 14.27 -23.16 -30.78
CA ASP A 216 15.29 -23.70 -31.68
C ASP A 216 15.60 -22.70 -32.81
N ARG A 217 14.61 -21.97 -33.33
CA ARG A 217 14.81 -20.89 -34.30
C ARG A 217 15.65 -19.75 -33.70
N ALA A 218 15.30 -19.31 -32.49
CA ALA A 218 16.04 -18.25 -31.80
C ALA A 218 17.47 -18.68 -31.48
N ARG A 219 17.70 -19.93 -31.04
CA ARG A 219 19.05 -20.49 -30.78
C ARG A 219 19.88 -20.64 -32.05
N LYS A 220 19.25 -20.76 -33.23
CA LYS A 220 19.93 -20.76 -34.56
C LYS A 220 20.23 -19.36 -35.06
N GLY A 221 19.92 -18.31 -34.30
CA GLY A 221 20.24 -16.93 -34.62
C GLY A 221 19.13 -16.15 -35.33
N GLU A 222 17.91 -16.70 -35.40
CA GLU A 222 16.77 -15.92 -35.88
C GLU A 222 16.41 -14.83 -34.87
N ASP A 223 16.00 -13.65 -35.36
CA ASP A 223 15.73 -12.50 -34.50
C ASP A 223 14.60 -12.78 -33.50
N PHE A 224 14.97 -12.84 -32.22
CA PHE A 224 14.05 -13.09 -31.11
C PHE A 224 12.90 -12.09 -31.10
N ALA A 225 13.18 -10.81 -31.34
CA ALA A 225 12.17 -9.76 -31.31
C ALA A 225 11.15 -9.93 -32.46
N ALA A 226 11.60 -10.33 -33.64
CA ALA A 226 10.71 -10.63 -34.77
C ALA A 226 9.81 -11.85 -34.46
N LEU A 227 10.39 -12.90 -33.89
CA LEU A 227 9.62 -14.08 -33.44
C LEU A 227 8.60 -13.72 -32.37
N ALA A 228 8.98 -12.91 -31.37
CA ALA A 228 8.06 -12.47 -30.32
C ALA A 228 6.89 -11.65 -30.89
N LYS A 229 7.15 -10.71 -31.80
CA LYS A 229 6.11 -9.91 -32.46
C LYS A 229 5.12 -10.78 -33.22
N GLN A 230 5.60 -11.85 -33.84
CA GLN A 230 4.78 -12.71 -34.67
C GLN A 230 3.98 -13.72 -33.85
N TYR A 231 4.59 -14.36 -32.87
CA TYR A 231 4.06 -15.57 -32.23
C TYR A 231 3.67 -15.40 -30.76
N SER A 232 4.18 -14.38 -30.06
CA SER A 232 3.88 -14.25 -28.63
C SER A 232 2.40 -13.94 -28.39
N MET A 233 1.86 -14.53 -27.34
CA MET A 233 0.53 -14.23 -26.78
C MET A 233 0.59 -13.19 -25.67
N ASP A 234 1.77 -12.75 -25.27
CA ASP A 234 1.91 -11.70 -24.25
C ASP A 234 1.67 -10.32 -24.88
N GLU A 235 0.45 -9.86 -24.82
CA GLU A 235 0.04 -8.58 -25.40
C GLU A 235 0.80 -7.38 -24.82
N THR A 236 1.38 -7.51 -23.63
CA THR A 236 2.08 -6.39 -22.96
C THR A 236 3.45 -6.15 -23.58
N SER A 237 4.18 -7.18 -23.98
CA SER A 237 5.53 -7.10 -24.55
C SER A 237 5.62 -7.42 -26.03
N LYS A 238 4.62 -8.11 -26.60
CA LYS A 238 4.62 -8.55 -28.00
C LYS A 238 4.97 -7.45 -28.99
N ALA A 239 4.31 -6.29 -28.89
CA ALA A 239 4.53 -5.16 -29.80
C ALA A 239 5.97 -4.65 -29.78
N ASN A 240 6.65 -4.77 -28.62
CA ASN A 240 8.03 -4.37 -28.37
C ASN A 240 9.03 -5.53 -28.58
N GLY A 241 8.63 -6.62 -29.29
CA GLY A 241 9.53 -7.75 -29.55
C GLY A 241 9.78 -8.60 -28.30
N GLY A 242 8.80 -8.68 -27.42
CA GLY A 242 8.86 -9.45 -26.16
C GLY A 242 9.65 -8.79 -25.05
N ASP A 243 10.08 -7.54 -25.22
CA ASP A 243 10.90 -6.82 -24.24
C ASP A 243 10.10 -6.53 -22.95
N LEU A 244 10.56 -7.07 -21.83
CA LEU A 244 10.02 -6.84 -20.48
C LEU A 244 10.82 -5.80 -19.69
N GLY A 245 11.92 -5.31 -20.26
CA GLY A 245 12.83 -4.42 -19.56
C GLY A 245 13.60 -5.13 -18.43
N TRP A 246 13.99 -4.34 -17.44
CA TRP A 246 14.70 -4.85 -16.26
C TRP A 246 13.73 -5.49 -15.27
N VAL A 247 13.99 -6.74 -14.93
CA VAL A 247 13.17 -7.54 -14.03
C VAL A 247 13.98 -7.90 -12.79
N PRO A 248 13.55 -7.42 -11.62
CA PRO A 248 14.17 -7.77 -10.34
C PRO A 248 13.94 -9.24 -9.97
N LYS A 249 14.94 -9.83 -9.30
CA LYS A 249 14.82 -11.17 -8.75
C LYS A 249 13.70 -11.26 -7.71
N GLY A 250 12.87 -12.30 -7.82
CA GLY A 250 11.75 -12.55 -6.90
C GLY A 250 10.41 -11.91 -7.32
N VAL A 251 10.34 -11.28 -8.50
CA VAL A 251 9.12 -10.58 -8.97
C VAL A 251 8.28 -11.45 -9.90
N LEU A 252 8.89 -12.35 -10.66
CA LEU A 252 8.21 -13.22 -11.61
C LEU A 252 7.61 -14.48 -10.95
N ASP A 253 6.92 -15.29 -11.77
CA ASP A 253 6.53 -16.64 -11.36
C ASP A 253 7.78 -17.41 -10.89
N PRO A 254 7.75 -18.08 -9.73
CA PRO A 254 8.93 -18.75 -9.17
C PRO A 254 9.64 -19.72 -10.13
N ARG A 255 8.92 -20.31 -11.09
CA ARG A 255 9.49 -21.19 -12.11
C ARG A 255 10.31 -20.45 -13.16
N LEU A 256 9.90 -19.23 -13.51
CA LEU A 256 10.67 -18.33 -14.36
C LEU A 256 11.88 -17.81 -13.58
N ASP A 257 11.64 -17.31 -12.38
CA ASP A 257 12.67 -16.71 -11.53
C ASP A 257 13.82 -17.67 -11.23
N ALA A 258 13.51 -18.95 -10.97
CA ALA A 258 14.51 -20.00 -10.72
C ALA A 258 15.46 -20.26 -11.91
N VAL A 259 15.08 -19.89 -13.13
CA VAL A 259 15.84 -20.23 -14.34
C VAL A 259 16.51 -19.00 -14.95
N ILE A 260 15.83 -17.86 -15.03
CA ILE A 260 16.28 -16.70 -15.82
C ILE A 260 17.57 -16.08 -15.29
N PHE A 261 17.79 -16.12 -13.97
CA PHE A 261 19.01 -15.57 -13.36
C PHE A 261 20.25 -16.42 -13.60
N ASP A 262 20.11 -17.69 -14.01
CA ASP A 262 21.23 -18.58 -14.34
C ASP A 262 21.58 -18.55 -15.84
N ILE A 263 20.67 -18.04 -16.71
CA ILE A 263 20.92 -17.96 -18.15
C ILE A 263 22.02 -16.94 -18.45
N PRO A 264 23.10 -17.29 -19.15
CA PRO A 264 24.11 -16.32 -19.58
C PRO A 264 23.52 -15.23 -20.48
N VAL A 265 24.12 -14.04 -20.43
CA VAL A 265 23.75 -12.91 -21.31
C VAL A 265 23.86 -13.32 -22.78
N GLY A 266 22.87 -12.97 -23.59
CA GLY A 266 22.75 -13.31 -25.02
C GLY A 266 22.11 -14.68 -25.28
N GLN A 267 21.94 -15.52 -24.28
CA GLN A 267 21.39 -16.87 -24.47
C GLN A 267 19.88 -16.93 -24.33
N VAL A 268 19.32 -17.97 -25.00
CA VAL A 268 17.89 -18.31 -25.00
C VAL A 268 17.65 -19.53 -24.10
N SER A 269 16.66 -19.41 -23.21
CA SER A 269 16.26 -20.48 -22.27
C SER A 269 15.82 -21.78 -22.97
N ASP A 270 15.71 -22.82 -22.20
CA ASP A 270 14.78 -23.91 -22.51
C ASP A 270 13.33 -23.45 -22.33
N VAL A 271 12.37 -24.26 -22.76
CA VAL A 271 10.95 -23.96 -22.58
C VAL A 271 10.60 -24.06 -21.10
N ILE A 272 10.06 -22.97 -20.54
CA ILE A 272 9.64 -22.88 -19.14
C ILE A 272 8.10 -22.94 -19.10
N THR A 273 7.55 -23.86 -18.31
CA THR A 273 6.10 -24.03 -18.18
C THR A 273 5.57 -23.31 -16.95
N THR A 274 4.55 -22.47 -17.14
CA THR A 274 3.81 -21.81 -16.04
C THR A 274 2.31 -22.04 -16.20
N SER A 275 1.51 -21.48 -15.29
CA SER A 275 0.04 -21.47 -15.42
C SER A 275 -0.48 -20.61 -16.59
N PHE A 276 0.36 -19.73 -17.12
CA PHE A 276 0.03 -18.85 -18.25
C PHE A 276 0.30 -19.49 -19.61
N GLY A 277 1.13 -20.54 -19.65
CA GLY A 277 1.54 -21.22 -20.87
C GLY A 277 3.02 -21.56 -20.88
N TYR A 278 3.61 -21.54 -22.08
CA TYR A 278 5.00 -21.95 -22.35
C TYR A 278 5.81 -20.72 -22.71
N HIS A 279 6.86 -20.47 -21.94
CA HIS A 279 7.74 -19.31 -22.08
C HIS A 279 9.05 -19.72 -22.72
N VAL A 280 9.54 -18.91 -23.64
CA VAL A 280 10.92 -18.90 -24.13
C VAL A 280 11.47 -17.51 -23.82
N VAL A 281 12.61 -17.44 -23.14
CA VAL A 281 13.19 -16.21 -22.64
C VAL A 281 14.61 -16.01 -23.20
N GLN A 282 14.95 -14.76 -23.52
CA GLN A 282 16.32 -14.34 -23.84
C GLN A 282 16.77 -13.30 -22.82
N VAL A 283 17.89 -13.56 -22.14
CA VAL A 283 18.53 -12.58 -21.26
C VAL A 283 19.45 -11.70 -22.09
N THR A 284 19.18 -10.39 -22.12
CA THR A 284 19.99 -9.42 -22.90
C THR A 284 21.06 -8.75 -22.07
N GLU A 285 20.79 -8.51 -20.78
CA GLU A 285 21.71 -7.88 -19.84
C GLU A 285 21.51 -8.42 -18.43
N LYS A 286 22.54 -8.30 -17.55
CA LYS A 286 22.47 -8.63 -16.13
C LYS A 286 23.19 -7.60 -15.30
N GLU A 287 22.61 -7.26 -14.16
CA GLU A 287 23.20 -6.36 -13.17
C GLU A 287 22.99 -6.92 -11.77
N LYS A 288 24.08 -7.17 -11.04
CA LYS A 288 24.04 -7.84 -9.71
C LYS A 288 23.40 -6.96 -8.63
N SER A 289 23.47 -5.65 -8.77
CA SER A 289 22.95 -4.71 -7.78
C SER A 289 22.43 -3.46 -8.51
N ARG A 290 21.21 -3.56 -9.02
CA ARG A 290 20.49 -2.48 -9.67
C ARG A 290 19.43 -1.94 -8.72
N ALA A 291 19.32 -0.62 -8.62
CA ALA A 291 18.26 0.01 -7.80
C ALA A 291 16.88 -0.49 -8.23
N LEU A 292 16.07 -0.81 -7.24
CA LEU A 292 14.67 -1.20 -7.49
C LEU A 292 13.87 0.01 -7.98
N PRO A 293 12.98 -0.17 -8.97
CA PRO A 293 11.98 0.83 -9.31
C PRO A 293 11.18 1.24 -8.05
N PRO A 294 10.80 2.52 -7.91
CA PRO A 294 10.11 3.01 -6.71
C PRO A 294 8.84 2.21 -6.36
N GLU A 295 8.07 1.80 -7.37
CA GLU A 295 6.84 1.04 -7.21
C GLU A 295 7.13 -0.36 -6.61
N ILE A 296 8.14 -1.04 -7.13
CA ILE A 296 8.54 -2.37 -6.63
C ILE A 296 9.13 -2.27 -5.23
N LEU A 297 9.95 -1.24 -4.98
CA LEU A 297 10.48 -0.99 -3.64
C LEU A 297 9.35 -0.74 -2.62
N GLN A 298 8.33 0.03 -3.01
CA GLN A 298 7.18 0.28 -2.16
C GLN A 298 6.39 -1.02 -1.88
N ASP A 299 6.18 -1.86 -2.89
CA ASP A 299 5.51 -3.15 -2.72
C ASP A 299 6.29 -4.09 -1.80
N ILE A 300 7.60 -4.18 -1.96
CA ILE A 300 8.47 -4.99 -1.08
C ILE A 300 8.40 -4.49 0.37
N ARG A 301 8.46 -3.18 0.58
CA ARG A 301 8.33 -2.56 1.91
C ARG A 301 6.95 -2.85 2.51
N GLN A 302 5.89 -2.68 1.73
CA GLN A 302 4.53 -2.96 2.16
C GLN A 302 4.36 -4.44 2.57
N GLN A 303 4.83 -5.36 1.75
CA GLN A 303 4.78 -6.80 2.06
C GLN A 303 5.63 -7.15 3.28
N GLY A 304 6.82 -6.57 3.40
CA GLY A 304 7.67 -6.76 4.57
C GLY A 304 7.02 -6.28 5.87
N PHE A 305 6.39 -5.11 5.85
CA PHE A 305 5.67 -4.58 7.00
C PHE A 305 4.44 -5.43 7.36
N LEU A 306 3.64 -5.84 6.37
CA LEU A 306 2.47 -6.71 6.59
C LEU A 306 2.88 -8.08 7.13
N GLY A 307 3.99 -8.64 6.63
CA GLY A 307 4.56 -9.89 7.13
C GLY A 307 5.00 -9.76 8.60
N TRP A 308 5.69 -8.68 8.94
CA TRP A 308 6.06 -8.37 10.31
C TRP A 308 4.82 -8.23 11.22
N LEU A 309 3.83 -7.43 10.81
CA LEU A 309 2.61 -7.22 11.59
C LEU A 309 1.84 -8.53 11.82
N LYS A 310 1.77 -9.38 10.80
CA LYS A 310 1.16 -10.72 10.92
C LYS A 310 1.89 -11.56 11.95
N ALA A 311 3.22 -11.61 11.89
CA ALA A 311 4.03 -12.39 12.84
C ALA A 311 3.87 -11.88 14.29
N VAL A 312 3.85 -10.57 14.51
CA VAL A 312 3.59 -9.99 15.84
C VAL A 312 2.18 -10.31 16.32
N ARG A 313 1.19 -10.22 15.42
CA ARG A 313 -0.21 -10.52 15.74
C ARG A 313 -0.44 -11.95 16.24
N GLU A 314 0.35 -12.92 15.77
CA GLU A 314 0.29 -14.31 16.22
C GLU A 314 0.86 -14.51 17.65
N LEU A 315 1.66 -13.56 18.15
CA LEU A 315 2.31 -13.62 19.46
C LEU A 315 1.53 -12.88 20.55
N VAL A 316 0.54 -12.07 20.20
CA VAL A 316 -0.21 -11.25 21.15
C VAL A 316 -1.56 -11.88 21.52
N LYS A 317 -2.01 -11.66 22.75
CA LYS A 317 -3.35 -12.10 23.19
C LYS A 317 -4.40 -11.09 22.72
N ILE A 318 -5.32 -11.51 21.84
CA ILE A 318 -6.43 -10.70 21.34
C ILE A 318 -7.74 -11.28 21.84
N GLU A 319 -8.54 -10.47 22.54
CA GLU A 319 -9.88 -10.80 22.99
C GLU A 319 -10.88 -9.88 22.29
N ARG A 320 -11.87 -10.44 21.60
CA ARG A 320 -12.90 -9.68 20.86
C ARG A 320 -14.23 -9.80 21.63
N PHE A 321 -14.89 -8.66 21.88
CA PHE A 321 -16.14 -8.59 22.61
C PHE A 321 -17.33 -8.22 21.72
N VAL A 322 -17.09 -7.73 20.52
CA VAL A 322 -18.09 -7.50 19.49
C VAL A 322 -17.96 -8.53 18.38
N GLN A 323 -19.11 -9.01 17.90
CA GLN A 323 -19.20 -9.78 16.66
C GLN A 323 -19.77 -8.84 15.59
N PRO A 324 -19.00 -8.49 14.58
CA PRO A 324 -19.45 -7.61 13.50
C PRO A 324 -20.53 -8.21 12.63
#